data_0331372e36ab933412e047ca20d83a62
#
_entry.id   0331372e36ab933412e047ca20d83a62
#
_cell.length_a   1.000
_cell.length_b   1.000
_cell.length_c   1.000
_cell.angle_alpha   90.00
_cell.angle_beta   90.00
_cell.angle_gamma   90.00
#
_symmetry.space_group_name_H-M   'P 1'
#
loop_
_entity.id
_entity.type
_entity.pdbx_description
1 polymer ?
#
loop_
_entity_poly.entity_id
_entity_poly.type
_entity_poly.pdbx_seq_one_letter_code
_entity_poly.pdbx_strand_id
1 'polypeptide(L)'
;MRYREEAIECVKDHVLQIHKQIYAKYEGDFDRIYTEGYNSKSYTGRVIEPGKILIINGSPRKKGLISQMLGIMREEAEKRGDMVEMVYTNDLTVKPCTGCMACRTKGKCVLAEDDSQRVLQMMQQADAIIMGAPCYWGNIPGQMKLMFDRQVYGMMRDTNRFPEPLMKGKKCILISTCTTPWPWNILFKQSRGAIRAMREIARYAGFKIVSTIERGGTVMHPELTEKDKQKCRKAIERLMKVK
;
A
#
# COMPACT_ATOMS: atom_id res chain seq x y z
N MET A 1 33.17 -4.91 13.78
CA MET A 1 33.08 -3.59 13.11
C MET A 1 33.84 -3.56 11.79
N ARG A 2 35.08 -3.98 11.73
CA ARG A 2 35.96 -3.93 10.53
C ARG A 2 35.39 -4.59 9.26
N TYR A 3 34.82 -5.79 9.37
CA TYR A 3 34.21 -6.52 8.23
C TYR A 3 32.99 -5.84 7.59
N ARG A 4 32.33 -4.93 8.29
CA ARG A 4 31.15 -4.22 7.78
C ARG A 4 31.55 -3.02 6.91
N GLU A 5 32.66 -2.39 7.25
CA GLU A 5 33.21 -1.26 6.48
C GLU A 5 33.87 -1.74 5.19
N GLU A 6 34.60 -2.84 5.22
CA GLU A 6 35.21 -3.46 4.04
C GLU A 6 34.14 -3.97 3.03
N ALA A 7 33.01 -4.52 3.53
CA ALA A 7 31.91 -4.93 2.66
C ALA A 7 31.19 -3.74 2.00
N ILE A 8 31.04 -2.63 2.72
CA ILE A 8 30.44 -1.39 2.17
C ILE A 8 31.33 -0.76 1.11
N GLU A 9 32.66 -0.75 1.32
CA GLU A 9 33.62 -0.24 0.36
C GLU A 9 33.64 -1.10 -0.91
N CYS A 10 33.65 -2.41 -0.79
CA CYS A 10 33.59 -3.35 -1.91
C CYS A 10 32.31 -3.18 -2.76
N VAL A 11 31.16 -2.92 -2.12
CA VAL A 11 29.89 -2.66 -2.84
C VAL A 11 29.93 -1.32 -3.55
N LYS A 12 30.53 -0.28 -2.95
CA LYS A 12 30.70 1.04 -3.58
C LYS A 12 31.58 0.96 -4.82
N ASP A 13 32.69 0.24 -4.74
CA ASP A 13 33.61 0.07 -5.87
C ASP A 13 32.96 -0.73 -7.02
N HIS A 14 32.15 -1.73 -6.68
CA HIS A 14 31.43 -2.52 -7.69
C HIS A 14 30.34 -1.69 -8.39
N VAL A 15 29.60 -0.90 -7.66
CA VAL A 15 28.60 0.04 -8.19
C VAL A 15 29.27 1.11 -9.07
N LEU A 16 30.44 1.61 -8.66
CA LEU A 16 31.21 2.59 -9.43
C LEU A 16 31.76 2.00 -10.73
N GLN A 17 32.18 0.73 -10.72
CA GLN A 17 32.65 0.02 -11.93
C GLN A 17 31.49 -0.23 -12.91
N ILE A 18 30.32 -0.65 -12.42
CA ILE A 18 29.12 -0.83 -13.24
C ILE A 18 28.70 0.53 -13.84
N HIS A 19 28.76 1.60 -13.07
CA HIS A 19 28.48 2.96 -13.55
C HIS A 19 29.45 3.38 -14.67
N LYS A 20 30.75 3.12 -14.51
CA LYS A 20 31.74 3.39 -15.53
C LYS A 20 31.56 2.56 -16.80
N GLN A 21 31.15 1.29 -16.68
CA GLN A 21 30.89 0.42 -17.84
C GLN A 21 29.61 0.85 -18.60
N ILE A 22 28.58 1.30 -17.88
CA ILE A 22 27.37 1.86 -18.50
C ILE A 22 27.72 3.18 -19.19
N TYR A 23 28.55 4.03 -18.57
CA TYR A 23 29.00 5.32 -19.14
C TYR A 23 29.80 5.12 -20.43
N ALA A 24 30.75 4.17 -20.45
CA ALA A 24 31.54 3.87 -21.63
C ALA A 24 30.75 3.29 -22.81
N LYS A 25 29.59 2.71 -22.56
CA LYS A 25 28.71 2.13 -23.60
C LYS A 25 27.80 3.15 -24.27
N TYR A 26 27.65 4.33 -23.69
CA TYR A 26 26.76 5.41 -24.14
C TYR A 26 27.50 6.73 -24.32
N GLU A 27 28.84 6.70 -24.58
CA GLU A 27 29.63 7.90 -24.91
C GLU A 27 29.06 8.56 -26.18
N GLY A 28 28.43 9.69 -26.00
CA GLY A 28 27.93 10.56 -27.06
C GLY A 28 26.59 11.24 -26.77
N ASP A 29 25.64 10.56 -26.11
CA ASP A 29 24.31 11.13 -25.90
C ASP A 29 24.07 11.68 -24.48
N PHE A 30 24.85 11.25 -23.48
CA PHE A 30 24.64 11.67 -22.08
C PHE A 30 25.15 13.07 -21.80
N ASP A 31 26.27 13.50 -22.38
CA ASP A 31 26.79 14.86 -22.20
C ASP A 31 25.86 15.91 -22.80
N ARG A 32 25.17 15.58 -23.89
CA ARG A 32 24.19 16.45 -24.53
C ARG A 32 22.94 16.64 -23.68
N ILE A 33 22.46 15.57 -23.04
CA ILE A 33 21.28 15.60 -22.15
C ILE A 33 21.61 16.31 -20.83
N TYR A 34 22.85 16.16 -20.33
CA TYR A 34 23.26 16.76 -19.05
C TYR A 34 23.67 18.21 -19.18
N THR A 35 24.30 18.63 -20.28
CA THR A 35 24.79 20.02 -20.47
C THR A 35 23.71 20.96 -20.99
N GLU A 36 22.77 20.49 -21.79
CA GLU A 36 21.66 21.34 -22.28
C GLU A 36 20.49 21.45 -21.29
N GLY A 37 20.36 20.50 -20.33
CA GLY A 37 19.28 20.47 -19.31
C GLY A 37 19.65 21.02 -17.93
N TYR A 38 20.92 21.24 -17.64
CA TYR A 38 21.36 21.63 -16.29
C TYR A 38 21.65 23.14 -16.20
N ASN A 39 20.59 23.95 -16.27
CA ASN A 39 20.70 25.33 -15.86
C ASN A 39 20.60 25.40 -14.34
N SER A 40 21.76 25.58 -13.67
CA SER A 40 21.98 25.44 -12.23
C SER A 40 21.20 26.40 -11.31
N LYS A 41 20.16 27.07 -11.80
CA LYS A 41 19.38 28.05 -11.04
C LYS A 41 17.94 27.66 -10.67
N SER A 42 17.47 26.46 -11.00
CA SER A 42 16.07 26.10 -10.71
C SER A 42 15.80 24.70 -10.16
N TYR A 43 16.79 23.89 -9.83
CA TYR A 43 16.55 22.57 -9.23
C TYR A 43 16.82 22.57 -7.73
N THR A 44 15.89 23.15 -6.95
CA THR A 44 15.68 22.73 -5.55
C THR A 44 14.92 21.41 -5.55
N GLY A 45 15.36 20.44 -6.34
CA GLY A 45 14.81 19.10 -6.39
C GLY A 45 15.15 18.39 -5.09
N ARG A 46 14.20 18.34 -4.14
CA ARG A 46 14.29 17.34 -3.08
C ARG A 46 14.40 15.98 -3.77
N VAL A 47 15.51 15.30 -3.56
CA VAL A 47 15.63 13.87 -3.89
C VAL A 47 14.53 13.18 -3.08
N ILE A 48 13.47 12.74 -3.75
CA ILE A 48 12.42 11.97 -3.10
C ILE A 48 13.01 10.57 -2.95
N GLU A 49 13.36 10.21 -1.72
CA GLU A 49 13.80 8.84 -1.44
C GLU A 49 12.66 7.87 -1.78
N PRO A 50 12.99 6.72 -2.42
CA PRO A 50 12.01 5.70 -2.73
C PRO A 50 11.27 5.25 -1.47
N GLY A 51 9.95 5.36 -1.49
CA GLY A 51 9.12 4.87 -0.39
C GLY A 51 8.82 3.38 -0.50
N LYS A 52 8.52 2.74 0.62
CA LYS A 52 7.97 1.37 0.65
C LYS A 52 6.45 1.42 0.70
N ILE A 53 5.80 0.82 -0.28
CA ILE A 53 4.35 0.77 -0.37
C ILE A 53 3.88 -0.67 -0.26
N LEU A 54 2.98 -0.95 0.68
CA LEU A 54 2.29 -2.23 0.77
C LEU A 54 0.89 -2.12 0.20
N ILE A 55 0.58 -2.96 -0.78
CA ILE A 55 -0.76 -3.11 -1.34
C ILE A 55 -1.41 -4.36 -0.75
N ILE A 56 -2.57 -4.20 -0.10
CA ILE A 56 -3.38 -5.28 0.43
C ILE A 56 -4.58 -5.47 -0.49
N ASN A 57 -4.56 -6.55 -1.26
CA ASN A 57 -5.61 -6.91 -2.21
C ASN A 57 -6.57 -7.93 -1.58
N GLY A 58 -7.77 -7.46 -1.22
CA GLY A 58 -8.85 -8.28 -0.67
C GLY A 58 -9.68 -9.01 -1.73
N SER A 59 -9.38 -8.85 -3.01
CA SER A 59 -10.16 -9.51 -4.06
C SER A 59 -9.72 -10.96 -4.29
N PRO A 60 -10.65 -11.93 -4.32
CA PRO A 60 -10.34 -13.30 -4.71
C PRO A 60 -10.05 -13.43 -6.21
N ARG A 61 -10.45 -12.44 -7.01
CA ARG A 61 -10.27 -12.44 -8.46
C ARG A 61 -8.98 -11.73 -8.85
N LYS A 62 -7.91 -12.47 -9.17
CA LYS A 62 -6.61 -11.90 -9.56
C LYS A 62 -6.67 -11.02 -10.83
N LYS A 63 -7.65 -11.24 -11.71
CA LYS A 63 -7.94 -10.44 -12.91
C LYS A 63 -9.16 -9.52 -12.76
N GLY A 64 -9.74 -9.42 -11.56
CA GLY A 64 -10.92 -8.59 -11.29
C GLY A 64 -10.59 -7.09 -11.23
N LEU A 65 -11.62 -6.24 -11.22
CA LEU A 65 -11.47 -4.78 -11.23
C LEU A 65 -10.60 -4.24 -10.09
N ILE A 66 -10.76 -4.75 -8.87
CA ILE A 66 -9.88 -4.36 -7.74
C ILE A 66 -8.41 -4.63 -8.08
N SER A 67 -8.10 -5.85 -8.54
CA SER A 67 -6.73 -6.22 -8.87
C SER A 67 -6.14 -5.39 -10.02
N GLN A 68 -6.96 -5.06 -11.03
CA GLN A 68 -6.55 -4.16 -12.12
C GLN A 68 -6.28 -2.74 -11.63
N MET A 69 -7.16 -2.18 -10.77
CA MET A 69 -6.97 -0.85 -10.19
C MET A 69 -5.70 -0.78 -9.32
N LEU A 70 -5.48 -1.81 -8.50
CA LEU A 70 -4.28 -1.93 -7.68
C LEU A 70 -3.02 -2.14 -8.53
N GLY A 71 -3.12 -2.88 -9.64
CA GLY A 71 -2.05 -3.04 -10.62
C GLY A 71 -1.61 -1.71 -11.24
N ILE A 72 -2.56 -0.88 -11.67
CA ILE A 72 -2.27 0.49 -12.16
C ILE A 72 -1.56 1.32 -11.09
N MET A 73 -2.02 1.23 -9.83
CA MET A 73 -1.38 1.98 -8.74
C MET A 73 0.04 1.48 -8.46
N ARG A 74 0.27 0.18 -8.54
CA ARG A 74 1.58 -0.43 -8.44
C ARG A 74 2.52 0.10 -9.52
N GLU A 75 2.11 0.00 -10.78
CA GLU A 75 2.89 0.49 -11.93
C GLU A 75 3.25 1.97 -11.81
N GLU A 76 2.29 2.81 -11.40
CA GLU A 76 2.54 4.26 -11.23
C GLU A 76 3.51 4.56 -10.06
N ALA A 77 3.47 3.79 -8.99
CA ALA A 77 4.40 3.93 -7.89
C ALA A 77 5.81 3.43 -8.28
N GLU A 78 5.90 2.26 -8.92
CA GLU A 78 7.17 1.69 -9.41
C GLU A 78 7.86 2.60 -10.45
N LYS A 79 7.12 3.25 -11.35
CA LYS A 79 7.67 4.26 -12.29
C LYS A 79 8.35 5.43 -11.60
N ARG A 80 8.02 5.70 -10.35
CA ARG A 80 8.64 6.75 -9.52
C ARG A 80 9.80 6.26 -8.68
N GLY A 81 10.11 4.96 -8.79
CA GLY A 81 11.16 4.32 -8.01
C GLY A 81 10.73 3.78 -6.66
N ASP A 82 9.42 3.82 -6.31
CA ASP A 82 8.95 3.24 -5.05
C ASP A 82 9.05 1.72 -5.06
N MET A 83 9.39 1.13 -3.93
CA MET A 83 9.34 -0.32 -3.71
C MET A 83 7.91 -0.72 -3.36
N VAL A 84 7.29 -1.55 -4.19
CA VAL A 84 5.89 -1.94 -4.02
C VAL A 84 5.76 -3.43 -3.81
N GLU A 85 5.22 -3.82 -2.66
CA GLU A 85 4.83 -5.20 -2.37
C GLU A 85 3.31 -5.33 -2.43
N MET A 86 2.80 -6.44 -3.00
CA MET A 86 1.37 -6.73 -3.06
C MET A 86 1.06 -8.08 -2.44
N VAL A 87 0.16 -8.06 -1.46
CA VAL A 87 -0.36 -9.25 -0.78
C VAL A 87 -1.81 -9.46 -1.18
N TYR A 88 -2.14 -10.68 -1.62
CA TYR A 88 -3.50 -11.13 -1.86
C TYR A 88 -4.01 -11.84 -0.61
N THR A 89 -5.06 -11.32 0.03
CA THR A 89 -5.56 -11.91 1.29
C THR A 89 -6.14 -13.32 1.11
N ASN A 90 -6.55 -13.66 -0.11
CA ASN A 90 -7.03 -15.00 -0.44
C ASN A 90 -5.92 -16.06 -0.56
N ASP A 91 -4.68 -15.63 -0.72
CA ASP A 91 -3.52 -16.54 -0.80
C ASP A 91 -2.90 -16.78 0.58
N LEU A 92 -3.43 -16.12 1.64
CA LEU A 92 -2.92 -16.22 3.00
C LEU A 92 -3.56 -17.39 3.76
N THR A 93 -2.75 -18.05 4.56
CA THR A 93 -3.21 -19.02 5.54
C THR A 93 -3.27 -18.34 6.91
N VAL A 94 -4.49 -17.98 7.35
CA VAL A 94 -4.72 -17.29 8.61
C VAL A 94 -5.79 -18.01 9.42
N LYS A 95 -5.50 -18.34 10.67
CA LYS A 95 -6.47 -18.93 11.60
C LYS A 95 -7.35 -17.83 12.22
N PRO A 96 -8.64 -18.10 12.49
CA PRO A 96 -9.53 -17.14 13.12
C PRO A 96 -9.01 -16.65 14.48
N CYS A 97 -9.27 -15.38 14.79
CA CYS A 97 -9.09 -14.86 16.13
C CYS A 97 -10.09 -15.54 17.09
N THR A 98 -9.63 -16.06 18.20
CA THR A 98 -10.47 -16.74 19.21
C THR A 98 -11.06 -15.79 20.25
N GLY A 99 -10.80 -14.47 20.15
CA GLY A 99 -11.30 -13.48 21.09
C GLY A 99 -10.73 -13.61 22.52
N CYS A 100 -9.61 -14.30 22.70
CA CYS A 100 -9.04 -14.59 24.02
C CYS A 100 -8.48 -13.37 24.76
N MET A 101 -8.40 -12.21 24.11
CA MET A 101 -7.92 -10.92 24.64
C MET A 101 -6.46 -10.91 25.16
N ALA A 102 -5.75 -12.03 25.12
CA ALA A 102 -4.37 -12.13 25.64
C ALA A 102 -3.39 -11.16 24.95
N CYS A 103 -3.62 -10.82 23.69
CA CYS A 103 -2.79 -9.87 22.96
C CYS A 103 -2.85 -8.42 23.52
N ARG A 104 -3.92 -8.09 24.24
CA ARG A 104 -4.09 -6.78 24.87
C ARG A 104 -3.12 -6.56 26.04
N THR A 105 -2.84 -7.64 26.77
CA THR A 105 -1.91 -7.61 27.93
C THR A 105 -0.49 -7.97 27.54
N LYS A 106 -0.33 -8.94 26.59
CA LYS A 106 0.99 -9.46 26.19
C LYS A 106 1.64 -8.68 25.04
N GLY A 107 0.90 -7.79 24.38
CA GLY A 107 1.38 -7.05 23.20
C GLY A 107 1.68 -7.91 21.98
N LYS A 108 1.26 -9.19 21.97
CA LYS A 108 1.40 -10.13 20.86
C LYS A 108 0.29 -11.17 20.87
N CYS A 109 -0.03 -11.74 19.70
CA CYS A 109 -0.96 -12.86 19.61
C CYS A 109 -0.36 -14.12 20.25
N VAL A 110 -1.18 -14.85 21.00
CA VAL A 110 -0.76 -16.11 21.67
C VAL A 110 -1.05 -17.35 20.82
N LEU A 111 -1.81 -17.22 19.75
CA LEU A 111 -1.99 -18.31 18.79
C LEU A 111 -0.71 -18.50 17.98
N ALA A 112 -0.54 -19.70 17.43
CA ALA A 112 0.58 -20.00 16.55
C ALA A 112 0.72 -18.96 15.43
N GLU A 113 1.94 -18.66 15.06
CA GLU A 113 2.26 -17.76 13.97
C GLU A 113 1.68 -18.27 12.64
N ASP A 114 1.17 -17.35 11.86
CA ASP A 114 0.63 -17.58 10.53
C ASP A 114 0.89 -16.33 9.64
N ASP A 115 0.34 -16.31 8.45
CA ASP A 115 0.57 -15.18 7.54
C ASP A 115 0.12 -13.82 8.08
N SER A 116 -0.76 -13.77 9.09
CA SER A 116 -1.22 -12.48 9.65
C SER A 116 -0.09 -11.69 10.30
N GLN A 117 0.85 -12.37 11.01
CA GLN A 117 2.01 -11.71 11.62
C GLN A 117 2.99 -11.22 10.56
N ARG A 118 3.23 -12.01 9.50
CA ARG A 118 4.07 -11.61 8.38
C ARG A 118 3.55 -10.34 7.71
N VAL A 119 2.24 -10.30 7.40
CA VAL A 119 1.64 -9.10 6.80
C VAL A 119 1.66 -7.90 7.75
N LEU A 120 1.48 -8.11 9.05
CA LEU A 120 1.60 -7.05 10.05
C LEU A 120 3.01 -6.43 10.05
N GLN A 121 4.06 -7.24 9.99
CA GLN A 121 5.45 -6.76 9.89
C GLN A 121 5.66 -5.94 8.60
N MET A 122 5.14 -6.42 7.46
CA MET A 122 5.18 -5.66 6.21
C MET A 122 4.46 -4.30 6.33
N MET A 123 3.29 -4.26 6.99
CA MET A 123 2.57 -3.00 7.26
C MET A 123 3.39 -2.05 8.16
N GLN A 124 4.09 -2.58 9.16
CA GLN A 124 4.95 -1.79 10.04
C GLN A 124 6.17 -1.22 9.33
N GLN A 125 6.71 -1.93 8.34
CA GLN A 125 7.87 -1.51 7.55
C GLN A 125 7.52 -0.58 6.39
N ALA A 126 6.27 -0.62 5.90
CA ALA A 126 5.83 0.22 4.80
C ALA A 126 5.63 1.68 5.23
N ASP A 127 5.92 2.63 4.34
CA ASP A 127 5.66 4.07 4.51
C ASP A 127 4.22 4.43 4.18
N ALA A 128 3.60 3.65 3.27
CA ALA A 128 2.23 3.83 2.87
C ALA A 128 1.53 2.49 2.61
N ILE A 129 0.21 2.49 2.82
CA ILE A 129 -0.64 1.31 2.67
C ILE A 129 -1.74 1.59 1.65
N ILE A 130 -1.97 0.66 0.72
CA ILE A 130 -3.10 0.72 -0.20
C ILE A 130 -3.99 -0.50 0.07
N MET A 131 -5.23 -0.27 0.45
CA MET A 131 -6.21 -1.33 0.69
C MET A 131 -7.28 -1.33 -0.38
N GLY A 132 -7.45 -2.45 -1.09
CA GLY A 132 -8.48 -2.63 -2.10
C GLY A 132 -9.32 -3.87 -1.87
N ALA A 133 -10.65 -3.73 -1.84
CA ALA A 133 -11.56 -4.85 -1.61
C ALA A 133 -12.88 -4.72 -2.37
N PRO A 134 -13.43 -5.81 -2.93
CA PRO A 134 -14.81 -5.83 -3.35
C PRO A 134 -15.73 -5.75 -2.13
N CYS A 135 -16.92 -5.21 -2.32
CA CYS A 135 -17.93 -5.17 -1.26
C CYS A 135 -18.73 -6.48 -1.26
N TYR A 136 -18.68 -7.20 -0.15
CA TYR A 136 -19.48 -8.39 0.09
C TYR A 136 -20.37 -8.16 1.32
N TRP A 137 -21.69 -8.22 1.13
CA TRP A 137 -22.66 -7.97 2.20
C TRP A 137 -22.43 -6.62 2.94
N GLY A 138 -22.09 -5.57 2.20
CA GLY A 138 -21.80 -4.26 2.80
C GLY A 138 -20.51 -4.21 3.60
N ASN A 139 -19.58 -5.16 3.41
CA ASN A 139 -18.32 -5.25 4.15
C ASN A 139 -17.14 -5.67 3.23
N ILE A 140 -15.93 -5.72 3.78
CA ILE A 140 -14.75 -6.33 3.15
C ILE A 140 -14.91 -7.87 3.14
N PRO A 141 -14.20 -8.57 2.22
CA PRO A 141 -14.21 -10.03 2.19
C PRO A 141 -13.71 -10.66 3.50
N GLY A 142 -14.26 -11.84 3.82
CA GLY A 142 -13.96 -12.55 5.06
C GLY A 142 -12.47 -12.80 5.28
N GLN A 143 -11.72 -13.18 4.25
CA GLN A 143 -10.27 -13.42 4.33
C GLN A 143 -9.50 -12.15 4.73
N MET A 144 -9.86 -11.00 4.17
CA MET A 144 -9.26 -9.73 4.54
C MET A 144 -9.59 -9.35 5.98
N LYS A 145 -10.84 -9.56 6.40
CA LYS A 145 -11.28 -9.31 7.78
C LYS A 145 -10.56 -10.23 8.77
N LEU A 146 -10.46 -11.52 8.44
CA LEU A 146 -9.78 -12.55 9.23
C LEU A 146 -8.33 -12.15 9.54
N MET A 147 -7.61 -11.69 8.54
CA MET A 147 -6.24 -11.20 8.69
C MET A 147 -6.17 -10.01 9.67
N PHE A 148 -7.02 -9.01 9.50
CA PHE A 148 -7.03 -7.82 10.37
C PHE A 148 -7.46 -8.14 11.80
N ASP A 149 -8.38 -9.08 12.02
CA ASP A 149 -8.80 -9.50 13.35
C ASP A 149 -7.65 -10.11 14.18
N ARG A 150 -6.66 -10.70 13.50
CA ARG A 150 -5.44 -11.25 14.13
C ARG A 150 -4.37 -10.20 14.39
N GLN A 151 -4.47 -9.00 13.82
CA GLN A 151 -3.43 -7.96 13.82
C GLN A 151 -3.69 -6.82 14.80
N VAL A 152 -4.79 -6.83 15.53
CA VAL A 152 -5.24 -5.72 16.40
C VAL A 152 -4.11 -5.20 17.31
N TYR A 153 -3.36 -6.11 17.95
CA TYR A 153 -2.30 -5.79 18.90
C TYR A 153 -1.12 -5.00 18.30
N GLY A 154 -0.86 -5.17 17.01
CA GLY A 154 0.21 -4.47 16.30
C GLY A 154 -0.27 -3.20 15.59
N MET A 155 -1.57 -2.96 15.57
CA MET A 155 -2.18 -1.78 14.95
C MET A 155 -2.57 -0.71 15.98
N MET A 156 -3.01 -1.13 17.16
CA MET A 156 -3.37 -0.23 18.25
C MET A 156 -3.05 -0.86 19.61
N ARG A 157 -2.85 0.01 20.61
CA ARG A 157 -2.69 -0.36 22.02
C ARG A 157 -3.87 0.17 22.81
N ASP A 158 -4.42 -0.66 23.68
CA ASP A 158 -5.42 -0.19 24.63
C ASP A 158 -4.80 0.69 25.69
N THR A 159 -5.48 1.76 26.04
CA THR A 159 -5.15 2.62 27.17
C THR A 159 -6.39 2.86 28.01
N ASN A 160 -6.23 3.42 29.21
CA ASN A 160 -7.35 3.72 30.10
C ASN A 160 -8.32 4.79 29.57
N ARG A 161 -7.99 5.47 28.46
CA ARG A 161 -8.84 6.53 27.86
C ARG A 161 -9.28 6.13 26.44
N PHE A 162 -8.35 6.16 25.50
CA PHE A 162 -8.63 5.86 24.09
C PHE A 162 -7.52 4.96 23.53
N PRO A 163 -7.84 4.08 22.55
CA PRO A 163 -6.83 3.27 21.89
C PRO A 163 -5.72 4.15 21.29
N GLU A 164 -4.47 3.78 21.52
CA GLU A 164 -3.31 4.45 20.95
C GLU A 164 -2.94 3.79 19.61
N PRO A 165 -2.95 4.53 18.49
CA PRO A 165 -2.51 4.02 17.20
C PRO A 165 -1.01 3.76 17.18
N LEU A 166 -0.59 2.60 16.65
CA LEU A 166 0.82 2.19 16.59
C LEU A 166 1.51 2.48 15.26
N MET A 167 0.76 2.92 14.23
CA MET A 167 1.29 3.19 12.89
C MET A 167 0.98 4.63 12.44
N LYS A 168 1.08 5.58 13.38
CA LYS A 168 0.78 7.00 13.12
C LYS A 168 1.60 7.58 11.97
N GLY A 169 0.95 8.40 11.15
CA GLY A 169 1.60 9.19 10.11
C GLY A 169 1.73 8.48 8.77
N LYS A 170 1.59 7.17 8.67
CA LYS A 170 1.58 6.45 7.41
C LYS A 170 0.37 6.86 6.57
N LYS A 171 0.58 7.06 5.26
CA LYS A 171 -0.51 7.42 4.35
C LYS A 171 -1.26 6.17 3.88
N CYS A 172 -2.56 6.34 3.57
CA CYS A 172 -3.39 5.24 3.14
C CYS A 172 -4.32 5.62 1.99
N ILE A 173 -4.51 4.69 1.03
CA ILE A 173 -5.53 4.75 -0.01
C ILE A 173 -6.51 3.60 0.19
N LEU A 174 -7.80 3.89 0.06
CA LEU A 174 -8.87 2.90 0.17
C LEU A 174 -9.62 2.77 -1.17
N ILE A 175 -9.84 1.52 -1.61
CA ILE A 175 -10.56 1.24 -2.85
C ILE A 175 -11.65 0.20 -2.58
N SER A 176 -12.85 0.46 -3.08
CA SER A 176 -13.91 -0.55 -3.07
C SER A 176 -14.68 -0.58 -4.38
N THR A 177 -15.11 -1.79 -4.76
CA THR A 177 -15.99 -2.01 -5.90
C THR A 177 -17.24 -2.79 -5.47
N CYS A 178 -18.39 -2.53 -6.11
CA CYS A 178 -19.61 -3.29 -5.89
C CYS A 178 -20.42 -3.42 -7.18
N THR A 179 -21.35 -4.37 -7.21
CA THR A 179 -22.25 -4.63 -8.34
C THR A 179 -23.30 -3.56 -8.51
N THR A 180 -23.77 -2.97 -7.42
CA THR A 180 -24.83 -1.94 -7.41
C THR A 180 -24.36 -0.68 -8.14
N PRO A 181 -25.11 -0.17 -9.14
CA PRO A 181 -24.71 1.02 -9.90
C PRO A 181 -24.85 2.32 -9.08
N TRP A 182 -24.19 3.35 -9.54
CA TRP A 182 -24.38 4.71 -9.02
C TRP A 182 -25.78 5.24 -9.43
N PRO A 183 -26.52 5.99 -8.58
CA PRO A 183 -26.16 6.41 -7.20
C PRO A 183 -26.51 5.39 -6.11
N TRP A 184 -27.14 4.29 -6.45
CA TRP A 184 -27.69 3.31 -5.51
C TRP A 184 -26.63 2.65 -4.63
N ASN A 185 -25.40 2.44 -5.16
CA ASN A 185 -24.28 1.93 -4.38
C ASN A 185 -23.93 2.83 -3.18
N ILE A 186 -24.15 4.14 -3.33
CA ILE A 186 -23.93 5.13 -2.27
C ILE A 186 -25.13 5.15 -1.31
N LEU A 187 -26.35 5.21 -1.86
CA LEU A 187 -27.58 5.34 -1.09
C LEU A 187 -27.81 4.10 -0.21
N PHE A 188 -27.64 2.90 -0.76
CA PHE A 188 -27.76 1.64 -0.02
C PHE A 188 -26.46 1.21 0.69
N LYS A 189 -25.45 2.10 0.75
CA LYS A 189 -24.17 1.90 1.46
C LYS A 189 -23.39 0.65 1.02
N GLN A 190 -23.58 0.19 -0.21
CA GLN A 190 -22.93 -1.02 -0.72
C GLN A 190 -21.40 -0.86 -0.74
N SER A 191 -20.85 -0.05 -1.66
CA SER A 191 -19.40 0.21 -1.67
C SER A 191 -18.93 0.90 -0.38
N ARG A 192 -19.74 1.76 0.19
CA ARG A 192 -19.43 2.48 1.44
C ARG A 192 -19.25 1.56 2.64
N GLY A 193 -19.93 0.41 2.69
CA GLY A 193 -19.74 -0.54 3.78
C GLY A 193 -18.33 -1.09 3.84
N ALA A 194 -17.79 -1.52 2.72
CA ALA A 194 -16.39 -1.98 2.64
C ALA A 194 -15.39 -0.83 2.92
N ILE A 195 -15.64 0.37 2.37
CA ILE A 195 -14.84 1.57 2.68
C ILE A 195 -14.90 1.91 4.17
N ARG A 196 -16.08 1.81 4.81
CA ARG A 196 -16.24 2.06 6.24
C ARG A 196 -15.39 1.08 7.05
N ALA A 197 -15.43 -0.21 6.74
CA ALA A 197 -14.63 -1.21 7.43
C ALA A 197 -13.12 -0.94 7.32
N MET A 198 -12.62 -0.67 6.11
CA MET A 198 -11.21 -0.32 5.90
C MET A 198 -10.84 1.01 6.57
N ARG A 199 -11.74 1.99 6.58
CA ARG A 199 -11.53 3.28 7.24
C ARG A 199 -11.40 3.12 8.75
N GLU A 200 -12.19 2.26 9.35
CA GLU A 200 -12.13 1.98 10.79
C GLU A 200 -10.78 1.36 11.15
N ILE A 201 -10.33 0.37 10.38
CA ILE A 201 -9.00 -0.24 10.53
C ILE A 201 -7.90 0.82 10.39
N ALA A 202 -7.96 1.64 9.33
CA ALA A 202 -6.98 2.69 9.06
C ALA A 202 -6.94 3.73 10.19
N ARG A 203 -8.10 4.13 10.73
CA ARG A 203 -8.23 5.10 11.82
C ARG A 203 -7.57 4.60 13.10
N TYR A 204 -7.89 3.37 13.51
CA TYR A 204 -7.33 2.80 14.72
C TYR A 204 -5.83 2.50 14.59
N ALA A 205 -5.34 2.17 13.39
CA ALA A 205 -3.92 2.06 13.12
C ALA A 205 -3.18 3.42 13.08
N GLY A 206 -3.91 4.52 12.92
CA GLY A 206 -3.37 5.89 12.83
C GLY A 206 -2.94 6.31 11.43
N PHE A 207 -3.48 5.67 10.39
CA PHE A 207 -3.19 6.01 9.00
C PHE A 207 -3.89 7.30 8.59
N LYS A 208 -3.19 8.13 7.82
CA LYS A 208 -3.75 9.30 7.14
C LYS A 208 -4.35 8.88 5.80
N ILE A 209 -5.67 8.79 5.69
CA ILE A 209 -6.34 8.47 4.43
C ILE A 209 -6.23 9.66 3.48
N VAL A 210 -5.49 9.50 2.39
CA VAL A 210 -5.24 10.56 1.39
C VAL A 210 -6.16 10.44 0.17
N SER A 211 -6.72 9.26 -0.08
CA SER A 211 -7.68 9.05 -1.17
C SER A 211 -8.62 7.89 -0.87
N THR A 212 -9.83 7.99 -1.39
CA THR A 212 -10.84 6.93 -1.36
C THR A 212 -11.47 6.81 -2.75
N ILE A 213 -11.51 5.60 -3.30
CA ILE A 213 -12.11 5.33 -4.62
C ILE A 213 -13.22 4.31 -4.44
N GLU A 214 -14.41 4.68 -4.87
CA GLU A 214 -15.58 3.81 -4.91
C GLU A 214 -16.03 3.62 -6.36
N ARG A 215 -16.21 2.37 -6.78
CA ARG A 215 -16.64 1.99 -8.12
C ARG A 215 -17.86 1.07 -8.03
N GLY A 216 -19.03 1.59 -8.35
CA GLY A 216 -20.27 0.84 -8.47
C GLY A 216 -20.51 0.31 -9.88
N GLY A 217 -21.54 -0.53 -10.05
CA GLY A 217 -22.02 -1.00 -11.33
C GLY A 217 -21.10 -1.98 -12.07
N THR A 218 -20.34 -2.80 -11.34
CA THR A 218 -19.32 -3.68 -11.94
C THR A 218 -19.89 -4.83 -12.78
N VAL A 219 -21.18 -5.13 -12.68
CA VAL A 219 -21.87 -6.09 -13.57
C VAL A 219 -22.23 -5.43 -14.89
N MET A 220 -22.74 -4.20 -14.84
CA MET A 220 -23.14 -3.46 -16.05
C MET A 220 -21.92 -2.93 -16.83
N HIS A 221 -20.85 -2.63 -16.13
CA HIS A 221 -19.62 -2.10 -16.69
C HIS A 221 -18.42 -2.86 -16.11
N PRO A 222 -18.11 -4.07 -16.64
CA PRO A 222 -17.08 -4.95 -16.08
C PRO A 222 -15.65 -4.50 -16.37
N GLU A 223 -15.47 -3.49 -17.21
CA GLU A 223 -14.16 -2.98 -17.60
C GLU A 223 -13.82 -1.67 -16.89
N LEU A 224 -12.52 -1.41 -16.73
CA LEU A 224 -12.05 -0.11 -16.24
C LEU A 224 -12.14 0.96 -17.33
N THR A 225 -12.81 2.05 -17.01
CA THR A 225 -12.82 3.24 -17.85
C THR A 225 -11.52 4.05 -17.68
N GLU A 226 -11.19 4.91 -18.66
CA GLU A 226 -10.05 5.85 -18.51
C GLU A 226 -10.21 6.76 -17.29
N LYS A 227 -11.45 7.11 -16.95
CA LYS A 227 -11.75 7.86 -15.72
C LYS A 227 -11.36 7.09 -14.45
N ASP A 228 -11.57 5.78 -14.41
CA ASP A 228 -11.18 4.94 -13.27
C ASP A 228 -9.64 4.85 -13.19
N LYS A 229 -8.97 4.64 -14.32
CA LYS A 229 -7.49 4.62 -14.39
C LYS A 229 -6.89 5.95 -13.94
N GLN A 230 -7.47 7.08 -14.39
CA GLN A 230 -7.03 8.41 -13.98
C GLN A 230 -7.22 8.66 -12.47
N LYS A 231 -8.31 8.15 -11.87
CA LYS A 231 -8.50 8.22 -10.42
C LYS A 231 -7.41 7.47 -9.68
N CYS A 232 -7.00 6.29 -10.18
CA CYS A 232 -5.91 5.50 -9.59
C CYS A 232 -4.58 6.27 -9.65
N ARG A 233 -4.22 6.84 -10.79
CA ARG A 233 -3.00 7.66 -10.95
C ARG A 233 -3.00 8.87 -10.01
N LYS A 234 -4.09 9.65 -9.98
CA LYS A 234 -4.22 10.79 -9.07
C LYS A 234 -4.17 10.40 -7.59
N ALA A 235 -4.62 9.21 -7.22
CA ALA A 235 -4.53 8.74 -5.84
C ALA A 235 -3.07 8.48 -5.44
N ILE A 236 -2.25 7.88 -6.32
CA ILE A 236 -0.81 7.70 -6.11
C ILE A 236 -0.11 9.05 -6.01
N GLU A 237 -0.44 10.04 -6.85
CA GLU A 237 0.12 11.38 -6.73
C GLU A 237 -0.13 12.01 -5.35
N ARG A 238 -1.32 11.82 -4.78
CA ARG A 238 -1.65 12.31 -3.42
C ARG A 238 -0.90 11.57 -2.33
N LEU A 239 -0.63 10.27 -2.55
CA LEU A 239 0.14 9.46 -1.61
C LEU A 239 1.55 10.04 -1.43
N MET A 240 2.15 10.48 -2.53
CA MET A 240 3.54 10.90 -2.62
C MET A 240 3.76 12.42 -2.41
N LYS A 241 2.70 13.25 -2.40
CA LYS A 241 2.87 14.68 -2.10
C LYS A 241 3.46 14.86 -0.71
N VAL A 242 4.68 15.34 -0.66
CA VAL A 242 5.34 15.82 0.56
C VAL A 242 4.55 17.03 1.07
N LYS A 243 4.41 17.15 2.37
CA LYS A 243 3.84 18.33 3.02
C LYS A 243 4.73 19.56 2.79
#